data_af80a20b627ce049a9ebbbdc154bf55d
#
_entry.id   af80a20b627ce049a9ebbbdc154bf55d
#
_cell.length_a   1.000
_cell.length_b   1.000
_cell.length_c   1.000
_cell.angle_alpha   90.00
_cell.angle_beta   90.00
_cell.angle_gamma   90.00
#
_symmetry.space_group_name_H-M   'P 1'
#
loop_
_entity.id
_entity.type
_entity.pdbx_description
1 polymer ?
#
loop_
_entity_poly.entity_id
_entity_poly.type
_entity_poly.pdbx_seq_one_letter_code
_entity_poly.pdbx_strand_id
1 'polypeptide(L)'
;GRKTGNITGEKRNELNRLNSLLEALEEKAKSAYRKNVDSYGFVSAEIIKNAVAGKSEVKETLLSLFDEHNEEYARRVGIDRTRHSYVRYLTTRKHIYNFLQYKYDLEDIPLRSLTMGFMTDFTFYFSTVLRLKVSAYNDYLILLHKMTRLALKKHILKRDPFAGHRIEKVPVNHRHLNREQLEKLLNAKLPTYRLCHTRDLFVFSVFTGIGRADLANLTEDNIITKEDGSKWIHIARQKT
;
A
#
# COMPACT_ATOMS: atom_id res chain seq x y z
N GLY A 1 -58.38 15.30 25.39
CA GLY A 1 -58.78 14.02 25.93
C GLY A 1 -58.25 12.89 25.06
N ARG A 2 -57.22 12.18 25.53
CA ARG A 2 -56.76 10.93 24.88
C ARG A 2 -57.84 9.87 25.13
N LYS A 3 -58.46 9.38 24.07
CA LYS A 3 -59.31 8.20 24.12
C LYS A 3 -58.42 6.98 24.40
N THR A 4 -58.40 6.50 25.65
CA THR A 4 -57.90 5.18 26.00
C THR A 4 -58.89 4.13 25.50
N GLY A 5 -58.77 3.73 24.23
CA GLY A 5 -59.54 2.58 23.72
C GLY A 5 -59.04 1.29 24.41
N ASN A 6 -59.97 0.44 24.86
CA ASN A 6 -59.69 -0.90 25.36
C ASN A 6 -58.90 -1.68 24.28
N ILE A 7 -57.60 -1.89 24.50
CA ILE A 7 -56.77 -2.72 23.64
C ILE A 7 -57.13 -4.16 23.95
N THR A 8 -57.67 -4.91 22.98
CA THR A 8 -57.93 -6.34 23.09
C THR A 8 -56.65 -7.09 23.48
N GLY A 9 -56.77 -8.19 24.24
CA GLY A 9 -55.59 -8.94 24.73
C GLY A 9 -54.60 -9.33 23.66
N GLU A 10 -55.06 -9.63 22.45
CA GLU A 10 -54.18 -9.92 21.28
C GLU A 10 -53.37 -8.72 20.86
N LYS A 11 -53.95 -7.54 20.76
CA LYS A 11 -53.21 -6.29 20.42
C LYS A 11 -52.21 -5.91 21.50
N ARG A 12 -52.50 -6.23 22.76
CA ARG A 12 -51.58 -6.00 23.88
C ARG A 12 -50.37 -6.93 23.80
N ASN A 13 -50.59 -8.20 23.45
CA ASN A 13 -49.51 -9.17 23.26
C ASN A 13 -48.64 -8.81 22.06
N GLU A 14 -49.21 -8.34 20.96
CA GLU A 14 -48.50 -7.87 19.78
C GLU A 14 -47.68 -6.61 20.10
N LEU A 15 -48.23 -5.67 20.87
CA LEU A 15 -47.50 -4.47 21.32
C LEU A 15 -46.31 -4.81 22.23
N ASN A 16 -46.52 -5.75 23.15
CA ASN A 16 -45.45 -6.24 24.03
C ASN A 16 -44.33 -6.92 23.22
N ARG A 17 -44.70 -7.72 22.22
CA ARG A 17 -43.73 -8.36 21.30
C ARG A 17 -42.96 -7.33 20.50
N LEU A 18 -43.61 -6.29 20.00
CA LEU A 18 -42.93 -5.19 19.27
C LEU A 18 -41.98 -4.41 20.18
N ASN A 19 -42.43 -4.12 21.42
CA ASN A 19 -41.56 -3.43 22.39
C ASN A 19 -40.34 -4.28 22.74
N SER A 20 -40.49 -5.59 22.96
CA SER A 20 -39.35 -6.48 23.21
C SER A 20 -38.38 -6.53 22.02
N LEU A 21 -38.89 -6.50 20.79
CA LEU A 21 -38.04 -6.43 19.59
C LEU A 21 -37.29 -5.10 19.48
N LEU A 22 -37.96 -3.97 19.81
CA LEU A 22 -37.33 -2.66 19.83
C LEU A 22 -36.23 -2.57 20.88
N GLU A 23 -36.49 -3.08 22.10
CA GLU A 23 -35.48 -3.15 23.18
C GLU A 23 -34.26 -4.00 22.77
N ALA A 24 -34.52 -5.16 22.14
CA ALA A 24 -33.43 -6.02 21.63
C ALA A 24 -32.61 -5.37 20.51
N LEU A 25 -33.25 -4.60 19.63
CA LEU A 25 -32.55 -3.83 18.59
C LEU A 25 -31.74 -2.66 19.18
N GLU A 26 -32.32 -1.99 20.18
CA GLU A 26 -31.64 -0.90 20.89
C GLU A 26 -30.39 -1.41 21.65
N GLU A 27 -30.50 -2.56 22.32
CA GLU A 27 -29.35 -3.16 23.02
C GLU A 27 -28.28 -3.64 22.05
N LYS A 28 -28.64 -4.22 20.91
CA LYS A 28 -27.68 -4.54 19.83
C LYS A 28 -26.98 -3.29 19.32
N ALA A 29 -27.73 -2.19 19.12
CA ALA A 29 -27.14 -0.93 18.66
C ALA A 29 -26.17 -0.34 19.70
N LYS A 30 -26.53 -0.34 20.98
CA LYS A 30 -25.70 0.12 22.09
C LYS A 30 -24.44 -0.74 22.25
N SER A 31 -24.59 -2.06 22.18
CA SER A 31 -23.47 -3.00 22.24
C SER A 31 -22.48 -2.79 21.07
N ALA A 32 -23.01 -2.66 19.84
CA ALA A 32 -22.20 -2.35 18.68
C ALA A 32 -21.51 -0.98 18.78
N TYR A 33 -22.20 0.02 19.33
CA TYR A 33 -21.61 1.35 19.60
C TYR A 33 -20.43 1.23 20.55
N ARG A 34 -20.62 0.64 21.74
CA ARG A 34 -19.55 0.48 22.75
C ARG A 34 -18.37 -0.27 22.18
N LYS A 35 -18.63 -1.45 21.58
CA LYS A 35 -17.55 -2.28 20.98
C LYS A 35 -16.73 -1.53 19.94
N ASN A 36 -17.37 -0.73 19.08
CA ASN A 36 -16.65 0.01 18.05
C ASN A 36 -15.95 1.27 18.60
N VAL A 37 -16.51 1.96 19.60
CA VAL A 37 -15.82 3.06 20.30
C VAL A 37 -14.59 2.52 21.00
N ASP A 38 -14.69 1.41 21.73
CA ASP A 38 -13.60 0.80 22.47
C ASP A 38 -12.49 0.26 21.54
N SER A 39 -12.87 -0.28 20.38
CA SER A 39 -11.91 -0.90 19.44
C SER A 39 -11.32 0.11 18.44
N TYR A 40 -12.05 1.14 18.04
CA TYR A 40 -11.68 2.02 16.93
C TYR A 40 -11.74 3.52 17.27
N GLY A 41 -12.15 3.88 18.48
CA GLY A 41 -12.26 5.28 18.92
C GLY A 41 -13.33 6.12 18.22
N PHE A 42 -14.08 5.53 17.28
CA PHE A 42 -15.17 6.21 16.55
C PHE A 42 -16.22 5.21 16.07
N VAL A 43 -17.42 5.70 15.79
CA VAL A 43 -18.53 4.91 15.26
C VAL A 43 -19.25 5.65 14.16
N SER A 44 -19.51 4.98 13.04
CA SER A 44 -20.41 5.50 12.01
C SER A 44 -21.80 4.86 12.11
N ALA A 45 -22.84 5.59 11.70
CA ALA A 45 -24.21 5.08 11.66
C ALA A 45 -24.33 3.81 10.81
N GLU A 46 -23.50 3.66 9.78
CA GLU A 46 -23.49 2.49 8.90
C GLU A 46 -22.96 1.24 9.60
N ILE A 47 -21.96 1.37 10.48
CA ILE A 47 -21.43 0.27 11.30
C ILE A 47 -22.52 -0.25 12.24
N ILE A 48 -23.22 0.66 12.93
CA ILE A 48 -24.35 0.29 13.83
C ILE A 48 -25.46 -0.39 13.04
N LYS A 49 -25.85 0.16 11.89
CA LYS A 49 -26.87 -0.40 11.02
C LYS A 49 -26.54 -1.83 10.59
N ASN A 50 -25.29 -2.10 10.21
CA ASN A 50 -24.85 -3.42 9.78
C ASN A 50 -24.84 -4.42 10.96
N ALA A 51 -24.38 -3.99 12.14
CA ALA A 51 -24.40 -4.82 13.34
C ALA A 51 -25.82 -5.18 13.79
N VAL A 52 -26.75 -4.21 13.76
CA VAL A 52 -28.17 -4.44 14.06
C VAL A 52 -28.82 -5.36 13.04
N ALA A 53 -28.48 -5.21 11.75
CA ALA A 53 -28.98 -6.06 10.67
C ALA A 53 -28.39 -7.49 10.67
N GLY A 54 -27.49 -7.82 11.62
CA GLY A 54 -26.84 -9.13 11.67
C GLY A 54 -25.91 -9.40 10.48
N LYS A 55 -25.57 -8.35 9.71
CA LYS A 55 -24.55 -8.45 8.68
C LYS A 55 -23.21 -8.56 9.40
N SER A 56 -22.47 -9.64 9.12
CA SER A 56 -21.13 -9.89 9.64
C SER A 56 -20.32 -8.57 9.62
N GLU A 57 -19.59 -8.31 10.71
CA GLU A 57 -18.63 -7.20 10.76
C GLU A 57 -17.82 -7.23 9.49
N VAL A 58 -17.94 -6.18 8.70
CA VAL A 58 -17.27 -6.08 7.42
C VAL A 58 -15.79 -6.00 7.74
N LYS A 59 -15.07 -7.09 7.52
CA LYS A 59 -13.61 -7.18 7.62
C LYS A 59 -12.90 -6.35 6.52
N GLU A 60 -13.54 -5.25 6.12
CA GLU A 60 -13.01 -4.34 5.10
C GLU A 60 -12.13 -3.28 5.77
N THR A 61 -11.06 -3.76 6.42
CA THR A 61 -10.07 -2.91 7.07
C THR A 61 -8.86 -2.70 6.18
N LEU A 62 -8.06 -1.69 6.48
CA LEU A 62 -6.91 -1.31 5.66
C LEU A 62 -5.84 -2.40 5.66
N LEU A 63 -5.46 -2.91 6.84
CA LEU A 63 -4.43 -3.94 6.94
C LEU A 63 -4.91 -5.28 6.39
N SER A 64 -6.18 -5.65 6.61
CA SER A 64 -6.78 -6.84 6.01
C SER A 64 -6.71 -6.81 4.48
N LEU A 65 -6.99 -5.65 3.86
CA LEU A 65 -6.85 -5.49 2.41
C LEU A 65 -5.39 -5.60 1.94
N PHE A 66 -4.44 -5.06 2.71
CA PHE A 66 -3.02 -5.24 2.44
C PHE A 66 -2.60 -6.71 2.54
N ASP A 67 -3.09 -7.44 3.54
CA ASP A 67 -2.75 -8.84 3.76
C ASP A 67 -3.28 -9.70 2.61
N GLU A 68 -4.53 -9.55 2.22
CA GLU A 68 -5.12 -10.22 1.05
C GLU A 68 -4.32 -9.94 -0.24
N HIS A 69 -4.02 -8.65 -0.49
CA HIS A 69 -3.21 -8.26 -1.64
C HIS A 69 -1.81 -8.86 -1.59
N ASN A 70 -1.17 -8.87 -0.43
CA ASN A 70 0.20 -9.38 -0.26
C ASN A 70 0.27 -10.89 -0.45
N GLU A 71 -0.73 -11.65 -0.01
CA GLU A 71 -0.84 -13.08 -0.26
C GLU A 71 -0.98 -13.38 -1.76
N GLU A 72 -1.86 -12.66 -2.46
CA GLU A 72 -2.00 -12.79 -3.91
C GLU A 72 -0.71 -12.42 -4.63
N TYR A 73 -0.07 -11.32 -4.22
CA TYR A 73 1.18 -10.86 -4.81
C TYR A 73 2.33 -11.84 -4.59
N ALA A 74 2.40 -12.47 -3.41
CA ALA A 74 3.42 -13.46 -3.08
C ALA A 74 3.40 -14.67 -4.04
N ARG A 75 2.20 -15.15 -4.41
CA ARG A 75 2.03 -16.27 -5.35
C ARG A 75 2.54 -15.95 -6.76
N ARG A 76 2.66 -14.66 -7.09
CA ARG A 76 3.08 -14.18 -8.41
C ARG A 76 4.57 -13.79 -8.45
N VAL A 77 5.26 -13.82 -7.31
CA VAL A 77 6.71 -13.52 -7.25
C VAL A 77 7.49 -14.59 -7.99
N GLY A 78 8.35 -14.16 -8.92
CA GLY A 78 9.12 -15.05 -9.79
C GLY A 78 8.40 -15.43 -11.10
N ILE A 79 7.10 -15.14 -11.24
CA ILE A 79 6.34 -15.33 -12.47
C ILE A 79 6.28 -14.00 -13.25
N ASP A 80 5.55 -13.00 -12.71
CA ASP A 80 5.36 -11.69 -13.33
C ASP A 80 5.57 -10.54 -12.32
N ARG A 81 5.98 -10.86 -11.11
CA ARG A 81 6.25 -9.92 -10.01
C ARG A 81 7.63 -10.12 -9.44
N THR A 82 8.28 -8.99 -9.06
CA THR A 82 9.60 -9.03 -8.44
C THR A 82 9.49 -9.12 -6.93
N ARG A 83 10.42 -9.87 -6.29
CA ARG A 83 10.56 -9.93 -4.84
C ARG A 83 10.74 -8.52 -4.23
N HIS A 84 11.47 -7.65 -4.91
CA HIS A 84 11.69 -6.27 -4.44
C HIS A 84 10.38 -5.50 -4.27
N SER A 85 9.49 -5.57 -5.25
CA SER A 85 8.17 -4.93 -5.16
C SER A 85 7.31 -5.55 -4.05
N TYR A 86 7.36 -6.87 -3.87
CA TYR A 86 6.66 -7.56 -2.78
C TYR A 86 7.10 -7.05 -1.40
N VAL A 87 8.41 -6.98 -1.15
CA VAL A 87 8.97 -6.46 0.12
C VAL A 87 8.51 -5.01 0.39
N ARG A 88 8.36 -4.19 -0.64
CA ARG A 88 7.84 -2.82 -0.48
C ARG A 88 6.40 -2.79 0.04
N TYR A 89 5.52 -3.67 -0.42
CA TYR A 89 4.16 -3.78 0.11
C TYR A 89 4.15 -4.25 1.56
N LEU A 90 4.96 -5.25 1.92
CA LEU A 90 5.11 -5.70 3.30
C LEU A 90 5.61 -4.57 4.22
N THR A 91 6.60 -3.82 3.76
CA THR A 91 7.15 -2.68 4.51
C THR A 91 6.11 -1.57 4.68
N THR A 92 5.33 -1.28 3.62
CA THR A 92 4.27 -0.28 3.70
C THR A 92 3.19 -0.69 4.71
N ARG A 93 2.76 -1.95 4.67
CA ARG A 93 1.81 -2.49 5.65
C ARG A 93 2.33 -2.35 7.09
N LYS A 94 3.62 -2.67 7.31
CA LYS A 94 4.26 -2.51 8.63
C LYS A 94 4.28 -1.04 9.09
N HIS A 95 4.58 -0.10 8.19
CA HIS A 95 4.55 1.32 8.52
C HIS A 95 3.14 1.81 8.87
N ILE A 96 2.11 1.34 8.16
CA ILE A 96 0.72 1.67 8.47
C ILE A 96 0.35 1.12 9.85
N TYR A 97 0.67 -0.13 10.17
CA TYR A 97 0.42 -0.72 11.48
C TYR A 97 1.09 0.09 12.60
N ASN A 98 2.39 0.38 12.45
CA ASN A 98 3.12 1.17 13.45
C ASN A 98 2.55 2.59 13.62
N PHE A 99 2.10 3.21 12.53
CA PHE A 99 1.44 4.52 12.57
C PHE A 99 0.09 4.46 13.29
N LEU A 100 -0.72 3.45 13.02
CA LEU A 100 -2.01 3.24 13.69
C LEU A 100 -1.81 3.08 15.21
N GLN A 101 -0.83 2.29 15.61
CA GLN A 101 -0.47 2.14 17.03
C GLN A 101 0.03 3.46 17.63
N TYR A 102 0.90 4.17 16.94
CA TYR A 102 1.50 5.42 17.44
C TYR A 102 0.49 6.55 17.60
N LYS A 103 -0.38 6.74 16.61
CA LYS A 103 -1.27 7.92 16.55
C LYS A 103 -2.64 7.68 17.17
N TYR A 104 -3.18 6.48 16.99
CA TYR A 104 -4.57 6.17 17.30
C TYR A 104 -4.74 5.05 18.33
N ASP A 105 -3.66 4.39 18.73
CA ASP A 105 -3.67 3.18 19.58
C ASP A 105 -4.61 2.08 19.03
N LEU A 106 -4.60 1.90 17.71
CA LEU A 106 -5.45 0.96 16.98
C LEU A 106 -4.62 -0.14 16.32
N GLU A 107 -5.14 -1.37 16.30
CA GLU A 107 -4.53 -2.47 15.54
C GLU A 107 -4.81 -2.36 14.04
N ASP A 108 -5.97 -1.86 13.65
CA ASP A 108 -6.37 -1.68 12.25
C ASP A 108 -7.45 -0.59 12.14
N ILE A 109 -7.78 -0.15 10.92
CA ILE A 109 -8.77 0.89 10.66
C ILE A 109 -9.71 0.48 9.51
N PRO A 110 -11.05 0.65 9.65
CA PRO A 110 -11.98 0.42 8.54
C PRO A 110 -11.66 1.31 7.35
N LEU A 111 -11.66 0.74 6.13
CA LEU A 111 -11.38 1.48 4.90
C LEU A 111 -12.27 2.71 4.72
N ARG A 112 -13.53 2.62 5.15
CA ARG A 112 -14.52 3.71 5.05
C ARG A 112 -14.25 4.89 6.00
N SER A 113 -13.36 4.69 6.97
CA SER A 113 -12.95 5.71 7.94
C SER A 113 -11.72 6.49 7.50
N LEU A 114 -11.09 6.08 6.40
CA LEU A 114 -9.97 6.80 5.83
C LEU A 114 -10.41 8.18 5.33
N THR A 115 -9.65 9.19 5.70
CA THR A 115 -9.87 10.59 5.33
C THR A 115 -8.58 11.23 4.84
N MET A 116 -8.68 12.43 4.27
CA MET A 116 -7.49 13.22 3.94
C MET A 116 -6.65 13.52 5.18
N GLY A 117 -7.27 13.69 6.35
CA GLY A 117 -6.56 13.86 7.63
C GLY A 117 -5.63 12.69 7.95
N PHE A 118 -6.08 11.45 7.71
CA PHE A 118 -5.23 10.26 7.85
C PHE A 118 -3.96 10.36 6.99
N MET A 119 -4.09 10.78 5.72
CA MET A 119 -2.95 10.93 4.83
C MET A 119 -1.97 12.02 5.30
N THR A 120 -2.49 13.14 5.77
CA THR A 120 -1.69 14.24 6.33
C THR A 120 -0.93 13.79 7.58
N ASP A 121 -1.60 13.13 8.51
CA ASP A 121 -1.00 12.61 9.73
C ASP A 121 0.05 11.53 9.44
N PHE A 122 -0.21 10.66 8.47
CA PHE A 122 0.74 9.62 8.06
C PHE A 122 2.00 10.22 7.43
N THR A 123 1.85 11.25 6.59
CA THR A 123 2.97 12.00 6.02
C THR A 123 3.78 12.71 7.11
N PHE A 124 3.09 13.32 8.08
CA PHE A 124 3.72 13.96 9.23
C PHE A 124 4.51 12.95 10.09
N TYR A 125 3.95 11.78 10.35
CA TYR A 125 4.63 10.69 11.05
C TYR A 125 5.94 10.27 10.36
N PHE A 126 5.94 10.13 9.04
CA PHE A 126 7.15 9.82 8.29
C PHE A 126 8.24 10.89 8.40
N SER A 127 7.84 12.16 8.32
CA SER A 127 8.79 13.28 8.31
C SER A 127 9.33 13.60 9.70
N THR A 128 8.51 13.55 10.74
CA THR A 128 8.86 14.02 12.09
C THR A 128 9.29 12.89 13.02
N VAL A 129 8.57 11.77 13.04
CA VAL A 129 8.86 10.65 13.94
C VAL A 129 9.93 9.74 13.35
N LEU A 130 9.74 9.30 12.09
CA LEU A 130 10.71 8.43 11.42
C LEU A 130 11.84 9.20 10.73
N ARG A 131 11.72 10.51 10.59
CA ARG A 131 12.70 11.41 9.95
C ARG A 131 13.14 10.94 8.56
N LEU A 132 12.21 10.37 7.80
CA LEU A 132 12.47 9.90 6.45
C LEU A 132 12.49 11.07 5.45
N LYS A 133 13.32 10.93 4.41
CA LYS A 133 13.30 11.88 3.29
C LYS A 133 12.01 11.70 2.47
N VAL A 134 11.53 12.80 1.86
CA VAL A 134 10.33 12.82 1.01
C VAL A 134 10.37 11.74 -0.07
N SER A 135 11.52 11.56 -0.73
CA SER A 135 11.68 10.52 -1.76
C SER A 135 11.48 9.10 -1.24
N ALA A 136 11.81 8.82 0.03
CA ALA A 136 11.67 7.51 0.62
C ALA A 136 10.22 7.20 1.00
N TYR A 137 9.51 8.14 1.65
CA TYR A 137 8.13 7.88 2.07
C TYR A 137 7.11 8.04 0.93
N ASN A 138 7.41 8.80 -0.12
CA ASN A 138 6.56 8.88 -1.31
C ASN A 138 6.20 7.50 -1.87
N ASP A 139 7.15 6.58 -1.86
CA ASP A 139 6.91 5.21 -2.29
C ASP A 139 5.82 4.51 -1.48
N TYR A 140 5.79 4.72 -0.16
CA TYR A 140 4.75 4.16 0.73
C TYR A 140 3.40 4.82 0.50
N LEU A 141 3.37 6.15 0.28
CA LEU A 141 2.14 6.87 -0.06
C LEU A 141 1.56 6.39 -1.40
N ILE A 142 2.40 6.16 -2.41
CA ILE A 142 1.98 5.60 -3.70
C ILE A 142 1.32 4.23 -3.52
N LEU A 143 1.88 3.37 -2.66
CA LEU A 143 1.31 2.05 -2.40
C LEU A 143 0.00 2.14 -1.63
N LEU A 144 -0.13 3.06 -0.68
CA LEU A 144 -1.41 3.32 0.01
C LEU A 144 -2.49 3.79 -0.98
N HIS A 145 -2.18 4.72 -1.90
CA HIS A 145 -3.10 5.10 -2.98
C HIS A 145 -3.50 3.93 -3.88
N LYS A 146 -2.57 3.00 -4.16
CA LYS A 146 -2.91 1.79 -4.93
C LYS A 146 -3.91 0.91 -4.19
N MET A 147 -3.79 0.80 -2.87
CA MET A 147 -4.73 0.02 -2.07
C MET A 147 -6.12 0.66 -2.00
N THR A 148 -6.21 1.98 -1.87
CA THR A 148 -7.53 2.65 -1.94
C THR A 148 -8.18 2.51 -3.32
N ARG A 149 -7.40 2.57 -4.40
CA ARG A 149 -7.90 2.27 -5.76
C ARG A 149 -8.36 0.80 -5.90
N LEU A 150 -7.67 -0.14 -5.25
CA LEU A 150 -8.11 -1.54 -5.21
C LEU A 150 -9.43 -1.66 -4.46
N ALA A 151 -9.59 -0.98 -3.32
CA ALA A 151 -10.84 -0.93 -2.56
C ALA A 151 -12.01 -0.34 -3.38
N LEU A 152 -11.74 0.68 -4.19
CA LEU A 152 -12.72 1.23 -5.14
C LEU A 152 -13.12 0.20 -6.20
N LYS A 153 -12.16 -0.52 -6.80
CA LYS A 153 -12.44 -1.58 -7.78
C LYS A 153 -13.25 -2.73 -7.19
N LYS A 154 -13.01 -3.05 -5.92
CA LYS A 154 -13.79 -4.08 -5.19
C LYS A 154 -15.14 -3.56 -4.69
N HIS A 155 -15.52 -2.31 -4.99
CA HIS A 155 -16.74 -1.64 -4.52
C HIS A 155 -16.86 -1.54 -2.99
N ILE A 156 -15.76 -1.66 -2.25
CA ILE A 156 -15.68 -1.45 -0.81
C ILE A 156 -15.83 0.04 -0.48
N LEU A 157 -15.13 0.88 -1.26
CA LEU A 157 -15.23 2.33 -1.19
C LEU A 157 -16.08 2.86 -2.35
N LYS A 158 -16.89 3.89 -2.07
CA LYS A 158 -17.67 4.61 -3.09
C LYS A 158 -16.91 5.79 -3.68
N ARG A 159 -15.97 6.37 -2.93
CA ARG A 159 -15.15 7.52 -3.32
C ARG A 159 -13.72 7.31 -2.82
N ASP A 160 -12.76 7.88 -3.53
CA ASP A 160 -11.35 7.86 -3.08
C ASP A 160 -11.19 8.84 -1.90
N PRO A 161 -10.82 8.37 -0.71
CA PRO A 161 -10.60 9.23 0.45
C PRO A 161 -9.41 10.17 0.26
N PHE A 162 -8.54 9.88 -0.69
CA PHE A 162 -7.31 10.62 -0.96
C PHE A 162 -7.29 11.32 -2.33
N ALA A 163 -8.45 11.54 -2.95
CA ALA A 163 -8.56 12.12 -4.30
C ALA A 163 -7.87 13.50 -4.44
N GLY A 164 -7.80 14.28 -3.36
CA GLY A 164 -7.13 15.58 -3.33
C GLY A 164 -5.63 15.53 -3.02
N HIS A 165 -5.09 14.36 -2.60
CA HIS A 165 -3.70 14.24 -2.22
C HIS A 165 -2.79 14.14 -3.45
N ARG A 166 -1.78 15.01 -3.51
CA ARG A 166 -0.73 14.97 -4.53
C ARG A 166 0.59 14.56 -3.91
N ILE A 167 1.22 13.57 -4.50
CA ILE A 167 2.58 13.16 -4.11
C ILE A 167 3.54 14.31 -4.44
N GLU A 168 4.32 14.72 -3.45
CA GLU A 168 5.31 15.78 -3.61
C GLU A 168 6.40 15.36 -4.60
N LYS A 169 6.65 16.22 -5.60
CA LYS A 169 7.73 15.97 -6.57
C LYS A 169 9.06 16.35 -5.93
N VAL A 170 9.92 15.37 -5.80
CA VAL A 170 11.30 15.60 -5.35
C VAL A 170 12.17 15.85 -6.56
N PRO A 171 12.89 16.99 -6.62
CA PRO A 171 13.81 17.24 -7.73
C PRO A 171 14.93 16.18 -7.69
N VAL A 172 15.11 15.49 -8.80
CA VAL A 172 16.16 14.48 -8.95
C VAL A 172 17.37 15.15 -9.58
N ASN A 173 18.44 15.25 -8.82
CA ASN A 173 19.73 15.68 -9.38
C ASN A 173 20.41 14.45 -9.98
N HIS A 174 20.29 14.29 -11.29
CA HIS A 174 20.97 13.22 -12.02
C HIS A 174 22.45 13.56 -12.12
N ARG A 175 23.26 12.88 -11.32
CA ARG A 175 24.72 12.94 -11.46
C ARG A 175 25.10 12.12 -12.68
N HIS A 176 25.85 12.72 -13.60
CA HIS A 176 26.44 12.06 -14.76
C HIS A 176 27.93 12.38 -14.82
N LEU A 177 28.69 11.49 -15.39
CA LEU A 177 30.09 11.74 -15.68
C LEU A 177 30.18 12.50 -17.01
N ASN A 178 31.03 13.55 -17.06
CA ASN A 178 31.42 14.14 -18.31
C ASN A 178 32.52 13.29 -18.97
N ARG A 179 32.89 13.63 -20.21
CA ARG A 179 33.86 12.87 -20.97
C ARG A 179 35.23 12.78 -20.27
N GLU A 180 35.71 13.88 -19.72
CA GLU A 180 37.02 13.91 -19.01
C GLU A 180 36.99 13.03 -17.75
N GLN A 181 35.88 13.02 -17.02
CA GLN A 181 35.70 12.17 -15.83
C GLN A 181 35.66 10.69 -16.21
N LEU A 182 35.03 10.36 -17.35
CA LEU A 182 35.00 8.99 -17.85
C LEU A 182 36.39 8.53 -18.28
N GLU A 183 37.16 9.38 -19.00
CA GLU A 183 38.53 9.10 -19.38
C GLU A 183 39.46 8.92 -18.17
N LYS A 184 39.29 9.76 -17.13
CA LYS A 184 40.02 9.58 -15.86
C LYS A 184 39.68 8.25 -15.19
N LEU A 185 38.43 7.85 -15.20
CA LEU A 185 37.98 6.56 -14.63
C LEU A 185 38.56 5.38 -15.41
N LEU A 186 38.57 5.44 -16.74
CA LEU A 186 39.15 4.42 -17.62
C LEU A 186 40.61 4.17 -17.31
N ASN A 187 41.39 5.26 -17.14
CA ASN A 187 42.84 5.22 -16.94
C ASN A 187 43.26 5.11 -15.46
N ALA A 188 42.29 5.06 -14.53
CA ALA A 188 42.56 5.00 -13.10
C ALA A 188 43.24 3.69 -12.69
N LYS A 189 44.36 3.79 -11.99
CA LYS A 189 45.01 2.67 -11.32
C LYS A 189 44.29 2.42 -10.01
N LEU A 190 43.50 1.34 -9.94
CA LEU A 190 42.71 1.00 -8.77
C LEU A 190 43.44 -0.07 -7.94
N PRO A 191 43.38 0.03 -6.59
CA PRO A 191 44.23 -0.78 -5.70
C PRO A 191 43.78 -2.23 -5.57
N THR A 192 42.55 -2.57 -5.98
CA THR A 192 41.98 -3.92 -5.81
C THR A 192 41.33 -4.43 -7.08
N TYR A 193 41.43 -5.75 -7.32
CA TYR A 193 40.74 -6.42 -8.41
C TYR A 193 39.23 -6.10 -8.44
N ARG A 194 38.58 -6.10 -7.25
CA ARG A 194 37.15 -5.78 -7.13
C ARG A 194 36.78 -4.40 -7.69
N LEU A 195 37.59 -3.40 -7.42
CA LEU A 195 37.41 -2.04 -7.95
C LEU A 195 37.64 -1.98 -9.45
N CYS A 196 38.68 -2.66 -9.96
CA CYS A 196 38.92 -2.78 -11.39
C CYS A 196 37.74 -3.41 -12.10
N HIS A 197 37.26 -4.55 -11.60
CA HIS A 197 36.10 -5.25 -12.16
C HIS A 197 34.82 -4.38 -12.12
N THR A 198 34.57 -3.68 -11.02
CA THR A 198 33.42 -2.77 -10.91
C THR A 198 33.51 -1.62 -11.92
N ARG A 199 34.71 -1.05 -12.10
CA ARG A 199 34.97 -0.02 -13.14
C ARG A 199 34.68 -0.57 -14.53
N ASP A 200 35.16 -1.75 -14.85
CA ASP A 200 35.03 -2.34 -16.18
C ASP A 200 33.58 -2.65 -16.52
N LEU A 201 32.81 -3.18 -15.57
CA LEU A 201 31.36 -3.37 -15.70
C LEU A 201 30.60 -2.03 -15.90
N PHE A 202 31.01 -1.00 -15.15
CA PHE A 202 30.43 0.34 -15.31
C PHE A 202 30.71 0.92 -16.69
N VAL A 203 31.97 0.86 -17.12
CA VAL A 203 32.41 1.34 -18.43
C VAL A 203 31.69 0.58 -19.55
N PHE A 204 31.60 -0.74 -19.43
CA PHE A 204 30.86 -1.56 -20.38
C PHE A 204 29.38 -1.12 -20.46
N SER A 205 28.74 -0.87 -19.31
CA SER A 205 27.36 -0.34 -19.27
C SER A 205 27.23 1.02 -19.95
N VAL A 206 28.22 1.91 -19.79
CA VAL A 206 28.23 3.24 -20.43
C VAL A 206 28.27 3.13 -21.95
N PHE A 207 29.11 2.25 -22.49
CA PHE A 207 29.28 2.11 -23.95
C PHE A 207 28.18 1.29 -24.61
N THR A 208 27.61 0.32 -23.91
CA THR A 208 26.56 -0.57 -24.47
C THR A 208 25.13 -0.11 -24.15
N GLY A 209 24.93 0.78 -23.18
CA GLY A 209 23.62 1.18 -22.67
C GLY A 209 22.88 0.05 -21.93
N ILE A 210 23.58 -1.04 -21.57
CA ILE A 210 23.00 -2.19 -20.85
C ILE A 210 22.86 -1.82 -19.38
N GLY A 211 21.65 -2.00 -18.84
CA GLY A 211 21.35 -1.75 -17.43
C GLY A 211 21.99 -2.80 -16.51
N ARG A 212 22.22 -2.44 -15.23
CA ARG A 212 22.85 -3.34 -14.25
C ARG A 212 22.17 -4.70 -14.13
N ALA A 213 20.82 -4.76 -14.19
CA ALA A 213 20.09 -6.02 -14.07
C ALA A 213 20.34 -6.93 -15.26
N ASP A 214 20.34 -6.36 -16.46
CA ASP A 214 20.58 -7.09 -17.71
C ASP A 214 22.05 -7.53 -17.82
N LEU A 215 22.98 -6.66 -17.36
CA LEU A 215 24.40 -6.98 -17.29
C LEU A 215 24.71 -8.15 -16.36
N ALA A 216 24.03 -8.25 -15.22
CA ALA A 216 24.21 -9.35 -14.28
C ALA A 216 23.75 -10.72 -14.83
N ASN A 217 22.88 -10.70 -15.84
CA ASN A 217 22.35 -11.90 -16.50
C ASN A 217 22.97 -12.13 -17.90
N LEU A 218 23.94 -11.32 -18.29
CA LEU A 218 24.60 -11.45 -19.57
C LEU A 218 25.47 -12.72 -19.59
N THR A 219 25.28 -13.56 -20.60
CA THR A 219 26.04 -14.80 -20.84
C THR A 219 26.67 -14.77 -22.24
N GLU A 220 27.55 -15.71 -22.52
CA GLU A 220 28.17 -15.85 -23.85
C GLU A 220 27.11 -16.11 -24.93
N ASP A 221 26.02 -16.80 -24.62
CA ASP A 221 24.91 -17.07 -25.55
C ASP A 221 24.21 -15.78 -26.04
N ASN A 222 24.38 -14.69 -25.33
CA ASN A 222 23.87 -13.39 -25.74
C ASN A 222 24.77 -12.67 -26.74
N ILE A 223 25.93 -13.25 -27.08
CA ILE A 223 26.90 -12.66 -28.02
C ILE A 223 26.77 -13.37 -29.37
N ILE A 224 26.33 -12.64 -30.38
CA ILE A 224 26.18 -13.15 -31.73
C ILE A 224 27.32 -12.60 -32.57
N THR A 225 28.06 -13.47 -33.23
CA THR A 225 29.09 -13.05 -34.23
C THR A 225 28.44 -13.10 -35.63
N LYS A 226 28.45 -11.96 -36.32
CA LYS A 226 27.98 -11.86 -37.71
C LYS A 226 29.00 -12.34 -38.72
N GLU A 227 28.60 -12.50 -39.97
CA GLU A 227 29.45 -12.92 -41.09
C GLU A 227 30.65 -11.99 -41.30
N ASP A 228 30.50 -10.70 -40.99
CA ASP A 228 31.58 -9.70 -41.07
C ASP A 228 32.55 -9.73 -39.88
N GLY A 229 32.38 -10.69 -38.95
CA GLY A 229 33.21 -10.84 -37.74
C GLY A 229 32.81 -9.89 -36.60
N SER A 230 31.84 -9.01 -36.79
CA SER A 230 31.35 -8.12 -35.73
C SER A 230 30.58 -8.89 -34.64
N LYS A 231 30.80 -8.50 -33.37
CA LYS A 231 30.13 -9.08 -32.22
C LYS A 231 28.98 -8.19 -31.80
N TRP A 232 27.81 -8.78 -31.70
CA TRP A 232 26.56 -8.11 -31.29
C TRP A 232 26.01 -8.73 -30.01
N ILE A 233 25.46 -7.87 -29.12
CA ILE A 233 24.80 -8.32 -27.90
C ILE A 233 23.28 -8.34 -28.16
N HIS A 234 22.68 -9.50 -28.03
CA HIS A 234 21.24 -9.71 -28.18
C HIS A 234 20.61 -10.08 -26.82
N ILE A 235 19.86 -9.15 -26.23
CA ILE A 235 19.21 -9.32 -24.93
C ILE A 235 17.77 -8.83 -24.96
N ALA A 236 16.89 -9.52 -24.22
CA ALA A 236 15.57 -9.00 -23.87
C ALA A 236 15.70 -8.20 -22.56
N ARG A 237 15.44 -6.89 -22.61
CA ARG A 237 15.52 -6.05 -21.40
C ARG A 237 14.49 -6.46 -20.36
N GLN A 238 14.93 -6.63 -19.10
CA GLN A 238 14.03 -6.98 -17.99
C GLN A 238 13.20 -5.79 -17.53
N LYS A 239 13.66 -4.57 -17.80
CA LYS A 239 12.99 -3.34 -17.38
C LYS A 239 12.93 -2.39 -18.57
N THR A 240 11.78 -2.26 -19.16
CA THR A 240 11.41 -1.24 -20.15
C THR A 240 10.61 -0.13 -19.50
#